data_cbc126f42ff3f97f8203fe1487be980a
#
_entry.id   cbc126f42ff3f97f8203fe1487be980a
#
_cell.length_a   1.000
_cell.length_b   1.000
_cell.length_c   1.000
_cell.angle_alpha   90.00
_cell.angle_beta   90.00
_cell.angle_gamma   90.00
#
_symmetry.space_group_name_H-M   'P 1'
#
loop_
_entity.id
_entity.type
_entity.pdbx_description
1 polymer ?
#
loop_
_entity_poly.entity_id
_entity_poly.type
_entity_poly.pdbx_seq_one_letter_code
_entity_poly.pdbx_strand_id
1 'polypeptide(L)'
;MLKYFVWVVRDLAAPGIVYALILALTVLFDISRQKKAVLFGSLAGLFGAVLVAVLRHFYLVRDKKMLIFNLYLGGILLVSSLVYFAFNFGILHKKNPRINSIVLNVAGSLFSAGLFIYYLPADLLYPFHFLIKGQSVFSTDYLFKLIGFCFGLVLVFLLVLSVYKVLVNLSVGYSRALSLFVYVMNFLIVFPYIINQMLIRRWIRWNRGMRNMNRFFSNHGNLFLFAVLAVLLVIAAALFYKSFHNVEPYSNPAEHRKIRAKCRNKRRWVFAFLLIGMLSVVNLTALQKISKKEVRLSAAESFTLSGDIVSVPVERVSDGNLHRFEYKTQDDVGIRFIIIQKNAFAFGIGFDACEICGATGYYQKGSQVICKLCDVVMNINTIGFKGGCNPIPLPYVIEDGEIRINVKDLEVEKRRFR
;
A
#
# COMPACT_ATOMS: atom_id res chain seq x y z
N MET A 1 -6.70 6.02 11.20
CA MET A 1 -5.29 6.30 11.53
C MET A 1 -4.37 5.13 11.19
N LEU A 2 -4.45 3.98 11.87
CA LEU A 2 -3.53 2.84 11.73
C LEU A 2 -3.42 2.30 10.28
N LYS A 3 -4.55 2.14 9.57
CA LYS A 3 -4.62 1.62 8.20
C LYS A 3 -3.72 2.41 7.24
N TYR A 4 -3.80 3.74 7.28
CA TYR A 4 -3.04 4.62 6.38
C TYR A 4 -1.56 4.73 6.75
N PHE A 5 -1.25 4.70 8.05
CA PHE A 5 0.12 4.56 8.52
C PHE A 5 0.79 3.30 7.95
N VAL A 6 0.09 2.16 8.04
CA VAL A 6 0.60 0.88 7.52
C VAL A 6 0.75 0.90 6.00
N TRP A 7 -0.22 1.47 5.27
CA TRP A 7 -0.18 1.50 3.82
C TRP A 7 0.99 2.30 3.27
N VAL A 8 1.21 3.51 3.76
CA VAL A 8 2.33 4.36 3.34
C VAL A 8 3.67 3.66 3.56
N VAL A 9 3.88 3.04 4.73
CA VAL A 9 5.13 2.33 5.01
C VAL A 9 5.29 1.12 4.10
N ARG A 10 4.22 0.36 3.86
CA ARG A 10 4.25 -0.80 2.96
C ARG A 10 4.62 -0.41 1.53
N ASP A 11 4.04 0.68 1.02
CA ASP A 11 4.17 1.07 -0.37
C ASP A 11 5.49 1.81 -0.63
N LEU A 12 6.01 2.58 0.33
CA LEU A 12 7.19 3.43 0.17
C LEU A 12 8.48 2.92 0.82
N ALA A 13 8.45 1.89 1.69
CA ALA A 13 9.67 1.42 2.36
C ALA A 13 10.68 0.81 1.36
N ALA A 14 10.22 -0.06 0.45
CA ALA A 14 11.10 -0.69 -0.54
C ALA A 14 11.73 0.32 -1.51
N PRO A 15 10.96 1.19 -2.22
CA PRO A 15 11.55 2.21 -3.07
C PRO A 15 12.40 3.22 -2.30
N GLY A 16 12.06 3.51 -1.04
CA GLY A 16 12.86 4.36 -0.18
C GLY A 16 14.25 3.78 0.12
N ILE A 17 14.36 2.49 0.41
CA ILE A 17 15.66 1.81 0.61
C ILE A 17 16.48 1.83 -0.67
N VAL A 18 15.86 1.58 -1.83
CA VAL A 18 16.54 1.67 -3.14
C VAL A 18 17.06 3.08 -3.39
N TYR A 19 16.28 4.10 -3.07
CA TYR A 19 16.70 5.49 -3.18
C TYR A 19 17.86 5.84 -2.24
N ALA A 20 17.82 5.38 -0.99
CA ALA A 20 18.93 5.53 -0.04
C ALA A 20 20.24 4.91 -0.57
N LEU A 21 20.13 3.76 -1.23
CA LEU A 21 21.26 3.09 -1.86
C LEU A 21 21.84 3.91 -3.01
N ILE A 22 20.99 4.44 -3.92
CA ILE A 22 21.44 5.29 -5.03
C ILE A 22 22.21 6.49 -4.48
N LEU A 23 21.68 7.18 -3.47
CA LEU A 23 22.33 8.32 -2.83
C LEU A 23 23.66 7.92 -2.17
N ALA A 24 23.73 6.79 -1.49
CA ALA A 24 24.95 6.31 -0.86
C ALA A 24 26.05 5.99 -1.88
N LEU A 25 25.70 5.37 -2.99
CA LEU A 25 26.63 5.06 -4.08
C LEU A 25 27.24 6.33 -4.68
N THR A 26 26.48 7.40 -4.86
CA THR A 26 27.00 8.69 -5.38
C THR A 26 28.06 9.32 -4.46
N VAL A 27 27.98 9.04 -3.16
CA VAL A 27 28.94 9.54 -2.16
C VAL A 27 30.16 8.62 -2.08
N LEU A 28 29.96 7.30 -2.11
CA LEU A 28 31.03 6.31 -2.00
C LEU A 28 31.99 6.32 -3.20
N PHE A 29 31.47 6.64 -4.39
CA PHE A 29 32.28 6.75 -5.60
C PHE A 29 32.86 8.15 -5.84
N ASP A 30 32.56 9.11 -4.93
CA ASP A 30 33.01 10.52 -4.97
C ASP A 30 32.79 11.23 -6.32
N ILE A 31 31.70 10.91 -6.99
CA ILE A 31 31.33 11.52 -8.27
C ILE A 31 30.35 12.68 -7.99
N SER A 32 30.90 13.85 -7.73
CA SER A 32 30.12 15.07 -7.43
C SER A 32 29.04 15.40 -8.49
N ARG A 33 29.36 15.19 -9.78
CA ARG A 33 28.42 15.37 -10.89
C ARG A 33 27.26 14.38 -10.84
N GLN A 34 27.52 13.12 -10.49
CA GLN A 34 26.48 12.08 -10.37
C GLN A 34 25.49 12.39 -9.23
N LYS A 35 25.99 12.89 -8.09
CA LYS A 35 25.14 13.34 -6.99
C LYS A 35 24.16 14.44 -7.44
N LYS A 36 24.66 15.45 -8.19
CA LYS A 36 23.81 16.53 -8.72
C LYS A 36 22.77 15.98 -9.71
N ALA A 37 23.16 15.06 -10.60
CA ALA A 37 22.26 14.44 -11.57
C ALA A 37 21.15 13.63 -10.87
N VAL A 38 21.48 12.81 -9.89
CA VAL A 38 20.50 12.04 -9.09
C VAL A 38 19.56 12.97 -8.33
N LEU A 39 20.06 14.03 -7.70
CA LEU A 39 19.22 15.01 -7.00
C LEU A 39 18.28 15.75 -7.98
N PHE A 40 18.79 16.17 -9.14
CA PHE A 40 17.97 16.78 -10.18
C PHE A 40 16.88 15.82 -10.67
N GLY A 41 17.24 14.55 -10.95
CA GLY A 41 16.27 13.50 -11.29
C GLY A 41 15.22 13.29 -10.20
N SER A 42 15.61 13.36 -8.94
CA SER A 42 14.69 13.23 -7.80
C SER A 42 13.69 14.38 -7.73
N LEU A 43 14.16 15.63 -7.93
CA LEU A 43 13.29 16.80 -7.95
C LEU A 43 12.33 16.77 -9.15
N ALA A 44 12.83 16.43 -10.35
CA ALA A 44 12.01 16.25 -11.54
C ALA A 44 11.00 15.11 -11.36
N GLY A 45 11.41 14.01 -10.70
CA GLY A 45 10.56 12.89 -10.36
C GLY A 45 9.46 13.25 -9.36
N LEU A 46 9.79 14.03 -8.34
CA LEU A 46 8.82 14.52 -7.35
C LEU A 46 7.78 15.43 -8.04
N PHE A 47 8.23 16.37 -8.84
CA PHE A 47 7.33 17.23 -9.63
C PHE A 47 6.43 16.42 -10.56
N GLY A 48 7.00 15.45 -11.29
CA GLY A 48 6.26 14.53 -12.15
C GLY A 48 5.24 13.68 -11.37
N ALA A 49 5.59 13.22 -10.16
CA ALA A 49 4.67 12.48 -9.31
C ALA A 49 3.47 13.32 -8.86
N VAL A 50 3.71 14.56 -8.45
CA VAL A 50 2.63 15.52 -8.12
C VAL A 50 1.76 15.78 -9.34
N LEU A 51 2.35 16.03 -10.51
CA LEU A 51 1.61 16.24 -11.75
C LEU A 51 0.72 15.04 -12.09
N VAL A 52 1.26 13.81 -12.02
CA VAL A 52 0.49 12.58 -12.25
C VAL A 52 -0.63 12.42 -11.23
N ALA A 53 -0.40 12.73 -9.95
CA ALA A 53 -1.43 12.68 -8.92
C ALA A 53 -2.54 13.70 -9.22
N VAL A 54 -2.22 14.93 -9.61
CA VAL A 54 -3.18 15.98 -9.99
C VAL A 54 -4.00 15.54 -11.21
N LEU A 55 -3.36 15.04 -12.27
CA LEU A 55 -4.05 14.56 -13.47
C LEU A 55 -5.04 13.42 -13.17
N ARG A 56 -4.70 12.54 -12.21
CA ARG A 56 -5.59 11.47 -11.76
C ARG A 56 -6.72 12.00 -10.89
N HIS A 57 -6.44 12.94 -10.01
CA HIS A 57 -7.46 13.51 -9.11
C HIS A 57 -8.58 14.18 -9.90
N PHE A 58 -8.23 14.96 -10.93
CA PHE A 58 -9.20 15.65 -11.78
C PHE A 58 -9.76 14.80 -12.93
N TYR A 59 -9.46 13.50 -12.98
CA TYR A 59 -9.91 12.59 -14.04
C TYR A 59 -9.55 13.03 -15.45
N LEU A 60 -8.52 13.88 -15.62
CA LEU A 60 -8.06 14.38 -16.91
C LEU A 60 -7.47 13.28 -17.80
N VAL A 61 -7.02 12.20 -17.19
CA VAL A 61 -6.49 11.02 -17.88
C VAL A 61 -7.31 9.78 -17.50
N ARG A 62 -7.87 9.11 -18.51
CA ARG A 62 -8.65 7.87 -18.31
C ARG A 62 -7.76 6.76 -17.70
N ASP A 63 -8.31 5.94 -16.81
CA ASP A 63 -7.60 4.87 -16.12
C ASP A 63 -6.85 3.93 -17.06
N LYS A 64 -7.42 3.59 -18.22
CA LYS A 64 -6.75 2.76 -19.24
C LYS A 64 -5.44 3.38 -19.74
N LYS A 65 -5.39 4.70 -19.95
CA LYS A 65 -4.17 5.41 -20.38
C LYS A 65 -3.13 5.46 -19.26
N MET A 66 -3.58 5.65 -18.00
CA MET A 66 -2.69 5.63 -16.84
C MET A 66 -2.06 4.24 -16.62
N LEU A 67 -2.82 3.18 -16.85
CA LEU A 67 -2.28 1.82 -16.76
C LEU A 67 -1.16 1.57 -17.81
N ILE A 68 -1.33 2.13 -19.02
CA ILE A 68 -0.33 2.07 -20.09
C ILE A 68 0.90 2.89 -19.71
N PHE A 69 0.70 4.10 -19.22
CA PHE A 69 1.76 4.96 -18.74
C PHE A 69 2.60 4.27 -17.65
N ASN A 70 1.96 3.71 -16.63
CA ASN A 70 2.65 2.98 -15.55
C ASN A 70 3.44 1.76 -16.06
N LEU A 71 2.96 1.08 -17.10
CA LEU A 71 3.69 -0.04 -17.71
C LEU A 71 4.99 0.43 -18.37
N TYR A 72 4.93 1.48 -19.19
CA TYR A 72 6.12 2.04 -19.84
C TYR A 72 7.09 2.64 -18.81
N LEU A 73 6.56 3.34 -17.82
CA LEU A 73 7.35 3.90 -16.74
C LEU A 73 8.07 2.80 -15.92
N GLY A 74 7.39 1.69 -15.63
CA GLY A 74 8.00 0.52 -14.99
C GLY A 74 9.11 -0.10 -15.85
N GLY A 75 8.92 -0.15 -17.18
CA GLY A 75 9.97 -0.57 -18.11
C GLY A 75 11.18 0.37 -18.09
N ILE A 76 10.96 1.68 -18.14
CA ILE A 76 12.03 2.69 -18.05
C ILE A 76 12.76 2.55 -16.70
N LEU A 77 12.03 2.37 -15.61
CA LEU A 77 12.59 2.17 -14.28
C LEU A 77 13.53 0.95 -14.23
N LEU A 78 13.09 -0.19 -14.78
CA LEU A 78 13.90 -1.41 -14.81
C LEU A 78 15.13 -1.23 -15.70
N VAL A 79 14.99 -0.69 -16.90
CA VAL A 79 16.11 -0.49 -17.83
C VAL A 79 17.13 0.52 -17.27
N SER A 80 16.66 1.67 -16.76
CA SER A 80 17.56 2.68 -16.19
C SER A 80 18.29 2.16 -14.95
N SER A 81 17.64 1.36 -14.10
CA SER A 81 18.27 0.72 -12.95
C SER A 81 19.31 -0.32 -13.39
N LEU A 82 19.00 -1.14 -14.40
CA LEU A 82 19.94 -2.13 -14.93
C LEU A 82 21.21 -1.45 -15.49
N VAL A 83 21.04 -0.43 -16.30
CA VAL A 83 22.15 0.36 -16.87
C VAL A 83 22.96 1.01 -15.76
N TYR A 84 22.30 1.65 -14.80
CA TYR A 84 22.96 2.30 -13.67
C TYR A 84 23.84 1.33 -12.88
N PHE A 85 23.30 0.15 -12.52
CA PHE A 85 24.07 -0.86 -11.78
C PHE A 85 25.15 -1.50 -12.63
N ALA A 86 24.89 -1.84 -13.89
CA ALA A 86 25.89 -2.46 -14.78
C ALA A 86 27.13 -1.55 -14.98
N PHE A 87 26.92 -0.23 -15.10
CA PHE A 87 28.03 0.72 -15.14
C PHE A 87 28.72 0.88 -13.79
N ASN A 88 28.01 0.91 -12.67
CA ASN A 88 28.65 0.98 -11.34
C ASN A 88 29.46 -0.29 -11.00
N PHE A 89 29.06 -1.45 -11.53
CA PHE A 89 29.84 -2.69 -11.41
C PHE A 89 31.04 -2.77 -12.35
N GLY A 90 31.15 -1.87 -13.32
CA GLY A 90 32.20 -1.91 -14.33
C GLY A 90 31.96 -2.91 -15.46
N ILE A 91 30.80 -3.57 -15.51
CA ILE A 91 30.45 -4.57 -16.53
C ILE A 91 30.38 -3.94 -17.92
N LEU A 92 29.88 -2.71 -18.02
CA LEU A 92 29.69 -1.96 -19.27
C LEU A 92 30.65 -0.76 -19.41
N HIS A 93 31.78 -0.79 -18.70
CA HIS A 93 32.77 0.31 -18.80
C HIS A 93 33.35 0.41 -20.20
N LYS A 94 33.20 1.59 -20.80
CA LYS A 94 33.83 1.92 -22.07
C LYS A 94 35.23 2.53 -21.82
N LYS A 95 36.12 2.44 -22.83
CA LYS A 95 37.47 3.05 -22.76
C LYS A 95 37.43 4.57 -22.51
N ASN A 96 36.33 5.25 -22.89
CA ASN A 96 36.19 6.70 -22.72
C ASN A 96 35.49 7.04 -21.38
N PRO A 97 36.20 7.67 -20.41
CA PRO A 97 35.65 8.00 -19.10
C PRO A 97 34.53 9.05 -19.15
N ARG A 98 34.53 9.92 -20.17
CA ARG A 98 33.44 10.92 -20.35
C ARG A 98 32.10 10.25 -20.67
N ILE A 99 32.13 9.23 -21.54
CA ILE A 99 30.92 8.48 -21.90
C ILE A 99 30.37 7.74 -20.66
N ASN A 100 31.25 7.12 -19.88
CA ASN A 100 30.85 6.44 -18.65
C ASN A 100 30.15 7.40 -17.66
N SER A 101 30.73 8.58 -17.47
CA SER A 101 30.13 9.60 -16.60
C SER A 101 28.77 10.09 -17.11
N ILE A 102 28.62 10.34 -18.42
CA ILE A 102 27.35 10.76 -19.01
C ILE A 102 26.26 9.68 -18.81
N VAL A 103 26.59 8.43 -19.15
CA VAL A 103 25.63 7.31 -19.00
C VAL A 103 25.21 7.12 -17.55
N LEU A 104 26.13 7.16 -16.60
CA LEU A 104 25.83 7.07 -15.17
C LEU A 104 24.96 8.21 -14.68
N ASN A 105 25.23 9.45 -15.13
CA ASN A 105 24.43 10.61 -14.76
C ASN A 105 23.02 10.51 -15.31
N VAL A 106 22.86 10.15 -16.57
CA VAL A 106 21.55 10.00 -17.21
C VAL A 106 20.78 8.83 -16.62
N ALA A 107 21.41 7.66 -16.50
CA ALA A 107 20.77 6.49 -15.93
C ALA A 107 20.38 6.71 -14.45
N GLY A 108 21.24 7.32 -13.64
CA GLY A 108 20.94 7.64 -12.25
C GLY A 108 19.84 8.70 -12.10
N SER A 109 19.80 9.69 -12.97
CA SER A 109 18.74 10.71 -13.01
C SER A 109 17.39 10.08 -13.41
N LEU A 110 17.37 9.29 -14.48
CA LEU A 110 16.15 8.60 -14.92
C LEU A 110 15.66 7.57 -13.90
N PHE A 111 16.57 6.85 -13.27
CA PHE A 111 16.23 5.88 -12.24
C PHE A 111 15.61 6.54 -11.01
N SER A 112 16.23 7.61 -10.50
CA SER A 112 15.67 8.36 -9.37
C SER A 112 14.35 9.02 -9.71
N ALA A 113 14.21 9.66 -10.87
CA ALA A 113 12.95 10.24 -11.35
C ALA A 113 11.86 9.15 -11.46
N GLY A 114 12.20 8.03 -12.08
CA GLY A 114 11.29 6.90 -12.26
C GLY A 114 10.77 6.33 -10.93
N LEU A 115 11.61 6.23 -9.88
CA LEU A 115 11.18 5.79 -8.56
C LEU A 115 10.07 6.71 -8.00
N PHE A 116 10.26 8.02 -8.07
CA PHE A 116 9.25 8.95 -7.56
C PHE A 116 7.96 8.91 -8.37
N ILE A 117 8.04 8.98 -9.70
CA ILE A 117 6.85 9.01 -10.57
C ILE A 117 6.09 7.68 -10.53
N TYR A 118 6.77 6.56 -10.30
CA TYR A 118 6.14 5.24 -10.28
C TYR A 118 5.40 4.95 -8.96
N TYR A 119 6.02 5.23 -7.81
CA TYR A 119 5.49 4.84 -6.52
C TYR A 119 4.67 5.94 -5.84
N LEU A 120 5.09 7.19 -5.90
CA LEU A 120 4.53 8.26 -5.07
C LEU A 120 3.12 8.74 -5.46
N PRO A 121 2.66 8.75 -6.73
CA PRO A 121 1.37 9.31 -7.10
C PRO A 121 0.18 8.66 -6.40
N ALA A 122 0.24 7.34 -6.14
CA ALA A 122 -0.83 6.64 -5.44
C ALA A 122 -0.96 7.10 -3.99
N ASP A 123 0.19 7.27 -3.31
CA ASP A 123 0.23 7.72 -1.92
C ASP A 123 -0.19 9.19 -1.79
N LEU A 124 0.21 10.05 -2.71
CA LEU A 124 -0.20 11.46 -2.73
C LEU A 124 -1.72 11.65 -2.89
N LEU A 125 -2.42 10.66 -3.44
CA LEU A 125 -3.87 10.69 -3.58
C LEU A 125 -4.61 10.23 -2.32
N TYR A 126 -3.96 9.56 -1.36
CA TYR A 126 -4.62 9.09 -0.14
C TYR A 126 -5.38 10.19 0.64
N PRO A 127 -4.81 11.40 0.88
CA PRO A 127 -5.54 12.44 1.60
C PRO A 127 -6.86 12.83 0.94
N PHE A 128 -6.94 12.80 -0.39
CA PHE A 128 -8.18 13.10 -1.13
C PHE A 128 -9.22 11.98 -0.99
N HIS A 129 -8.79 10.72 -0.87
CA HIS A 129 -9.66 9.59 -0.65
C HIS A 129 -10.17 9.48 0.80
N PHE A 130 -9.61 10.24 1.74
CA PHE A 130 -10.08 10.25 3.14
C PHE A 130 -11.38 11.04 3.29
N LEU A 131 -11.64 12.01 2.40
CA LEU A 131 -12.83 12.81 2.42
C LEU A 131 -14.01 12.02 1.85
N ILE A 132 -15.01 11.78 2.68
CA ILE A 132 -16.31 11.26 2.24
C ILE A 132 -17.15 12.46 1.80
N LYS A 133 -17.91 12.31 0.71
CA LYS A 133 -18.81 13.37 0.24
C LYS A 133 -19.71 13.84 1.40
N GLY A 134 -19.66 15.14 1.71
CA GLY A 134 -20.42 15.75 2.80
C GLY A 134 -19.69 15.86 4.15
N GLN A 135 -18.47 15.32 4.29
CA GLN A 135 -17.64 15.54 5.48
C GLN A 135 -16.79 16.80 5.36
N SER A 136 -16.70 17.55 6.48
CA SER A 136 -15.76 18.68 6.59
C SER A 136 -14.31 18.19 6.63
N VAL A 137 -13.39 18.96 6.04
CA VAL A 137 -11.94 18.75 6.11
C VAL A 137 -11.43 18.79 7.56
N PHE A 138 -12.17 19.43 8.46
CA PHE A 138 -11.86 19.50 9.89
C PHE A 138 -12.55 18.42 10.73
N SER A 139 -13.16 17.41 10.09
CA SER A 139 -13.72 16.28 10.83
C SER A 139 -12.61 15.51 11.55
N THR A 140 -12.87 15.08 12.79
CA THR A 140 -11.91 14.32 13.60
C THR A 140 -11.45 13.04 12.90
N ASP A 141 -12.35 12.38 12.14
CA ASP A 141 -12.03 11.18 11.37
C ASP A 141 -11.02 11.47 10.24
N TYR A 142 -11.21 12.56 9.49
CA TYR A 142 -10.27 12.99 8.47
C TYR A 142 -8.89 13.34 9.06
N LEU A 143 -8.87 14.11 10.15
CA LEU A 143 -7.62 14.50 10.83
C LEU A 143 -6.86 13.27 11.35
N PHE A 144 -7.53 12.30 11.97
CA PHE A 144 -6.88 11.06 12.40
C PHE A 144 -6.31 10.24 11.24
N LYS A 145 -6.98 10.21 10.08
CA LYS A 145 -6.47 9.55 8.89
C LYS A 145 -5.23 10.27 8.35
N LEU A 146 -5.27 11.60 8.29
CA LEU A 146 -4.17 12.44 7.85
C LEU A 146 -2.95 12.31 8.78
N ILE A 147 -3.14 12.33 10.10
CA ILE A 147 -2.08 12.10 11.08
C ILE A 147 -1.41 10.74 10.85
N GLY A 148 -2.19 9.67 10.66
CA GLY A 148 -1.65 8.35 10.36
C GLY A 148 -0.82 8.32 9.08
N PHE A 149 -1.28 9.00 8.03
CA PHE A 149 -0.56 9.18 6.77
C PHE A 149 0.77 9.93 6.96
N CYS A 150 0.75 11.06 7.65
CA CYS A 150 1.96 11.86 7.95
C CYS A 150 2.99 11.07 8.77
N PHE A 151 2.56 10.33 9.80
CA PHE A 151 3.46 9.47 10.56
C PHE A 151 4.09 8.37 9.70
N GLY A 152 3.34 7.82 8.72
CA GLY A 152 3.88 6.88 7.75
C GLY A 152 4.99 7.50 6.91
N LEU A 153 4.78 8.69 6.38
CA LEU A 153 5.80 9.42 5.61
C LEU A 153 7.04 9.73 6.45
N VAL A 154 6.87 10.17 7.70
CA VAL A 154 7.98 10.44 8.63
C VAL A 154 8.78 9.16 8.89
N LEU A 155 8.11 8.03 9.16
CA LEU A 155 8.81 6.76 9.39
C LEU A 155 9.61 6.31 8.16
N VAL A 156 9.04 6.42 6.95
CA VAL A 156 9.75 6.11 5.70
C VAL A 156 10.94 7.04 5.49
N PHE A 157 10.77 8.34 5.71
CA PHE A 157 11.87 9.31 5.62
C PHE A 157 13.02 8.98 6.58
N LEU A 158 12.70 8.66 7.83
CA LEU A 158 13.69 8.26 8.84
C LEU A 158 14.36 6.94 8.45
N LEU A 159 13.62 5.98 7.87
CA LEU A 159 14.17 4.73 7.35
C LEU A 159 15.19 5.01 6.23
N VAL A 160 14.82 5.80 5.23
CA VAL A 160 15.70 6.22 4.13
C VAL A 160 16.97 6.88 4.65
N LEU A 161 16.82 7.84 5.58
CA LEU A 161 17.94 8.56 6.16
C LEU A 161 18.89 7.65 6.96
N SER A 162 18.34 6.76 7.78
CA SER A 162 19.13 5.84 8.59
C SER A 162 19.87 4.81 7.72
N VAL A 163 19.20 4.24 6.72
CA VAL A 163 19.83 3.33 5.74
C VAL A 163 20.94 4.04 4.96
N TYR A 164 20.70 5.24 4.45
CA TYR A 164 21.72 6.05 3.77
C TYR A 164 22.97 6.26 4.65
N LYS A 165 22.76 6.65 5.92
CA LYS A 165 23.87 6.89 6.87
C LYS A 165 24.64 5.62 7.22
N VAL A 166 24.00 4.46 7.25
CA VAL A 166 24.68 3.16 7.41
C VAL A 166 25.49 2.85 6.15
N LEU A 167 24.90 2.98 4.97
CA LEU A 167 25.51 2.61 3.69
C LEU A 167 26.74 3.45 3.34
N VAL A 168 26.74 4.75 3.60
CA VAL A 168 27.89 5.65 3.34
C VAL A 168 29.14 5.25 4.13
N ASN A 169 28.98 4.45 5.19
CA ASN A 169 30.12 3.95 5.98
C ASN A 169 30.67 2.60 5.52
N LEU A 170 30.13 2.02 4.42
CA LEU A 170 30.64 0.78 3.84
C LEU A 170 31.85 1.01 2.94
N SER A 171 32.65 -0.06 2.75
CA SER A 171 33.66 -0.04 1.69
C SER A 171 32.99 -0.24 0.31
N VAL A 172 33.67 0.21 -0.74
CA VAL A 172 33.17 0.16 -2.12
C VAL A 172 32.80 -1.27 -2.56
N GLY A 173 33.60 -2.29 -2.18
CA GLY A 173 33.33 -3.68 -2.54
C GLY A 173 32.04 -4.21 -1.95
N TYR A 174 31.83 -4.03 -0.64
CA TYR A 174 30.58 -4.44 0.03
C TYR A 174 29.37 -3.67 -0.49
N SER A 175 29.55 -2.39 -0.81
CA SER A 175 28.45 -1.57 -1.38
C SER A 175 28.02 -2.06 -2.76
N ARG A 176 28.97 -2.54 -3.59
CA ARG A 176 28.64 -3.16 -4.88
C ARG A 176 27.81 -4.44 -4.69
N ALA A 177 28.29 -5.39 -3.87
CA ALA A 177 27.57 -6.64 -3.63
C ALA A 177 26.15 -6.39 -3.10
N LEU A 178 26.00 -5.46 -2.13
CA LEU A 178 24.72 -5.08 -1.59
C LEU A 178 23.82 -4.44 -2.66
N SER A 179 24.38 -3.61 -3.54
CA SER A 179 23.63 -2.99 -4.64
C SER A 179 23.00 -4.02 -5.56
N LEU A 180 23.76 -5.06 -5.91
CA LEU A 180 23.24 -6.17 -6.72
C LEU A 180 22.10 -6.88 -6.01
N PHE A 181 22.29 -7.20 -4.73
CA PHE A 181 21.26 -7.87 -3.94
C PHE A 181 19.97 -7.04 -3.85
N VAL A 182 20.07 -5.75 -3.51
CA VAL A 182 18.89 -4.85 -3.42
C VAL A 182 18.23 -4.69 -4.79
N TYR A 183 19.03 -4.60 -5.88
CA TYR A 183 18.49 -4.53 -7.23
C TYR A 183 17.68 -5.78 -7.58
N VAL A 184 18.23 -6.97 -7.32
CA VAL A 184 17.52 -8.23 -7.58
C VAL A 184 16.23 -8.31 -6.77
N MET A 185 16.26 -7.95 -5.49
CA MET A 185 15.06 -7.94 -4.65
C MET A 185 14.01 -6.94 -5.13
N ASN A 186 14.42 -5.73 -5.53
CA ASN A 186 13.50 -4.74 -6.11
C ASN A 186 12.92 -5.22 -7.45
N PHE A 187 13.73 -5.85 -8.29
CA PHE A 187 13.25 -6.47 -9.53
C PHE A 187 12.16 -7.51 -9.26
N LEU A 188 12.36 -8.38 -8.27
CA LEU A 188 11.38 -9.40 -7.88
C LEU A 188 10.08 -8.80 -7.31
N ILE A 189 10.10 -7.58 -6.81
CA ILE A 189 8.90 -6.85 -6.37
C ILE A 189 8.16 -6.23 -7.56
N VAL A 190 8.88 -5.59 -8.50
CA VAL A 190 8.29 -4.81 -9.60
C VAL A 190 7.88 -5.71 -10.77
N PHE A 191 8.67 -6.72 -11.08
CA PHE A 191 8.48 -7.61 -12.23
C PHE A 191 7.11 -8.29 -12.29
N PRO A 192 6.55 -8.84 -11.19
CA PRO A 192 5.22 -9.45 -11.19
C PRO A 192 4.13 -8.48 -11.61
N TYR A 193 4.23 -7.22 -11.19
CA TYR A 193 3.27 -6.20 -11.58
C TYR A 193 3.30 -5.94 -13.09
N ILE A 194 4.50 -5.81 -13.68
CA ILE A 194 4.67 -5.63 -15.12
C ILE A 194 4.10 -6.82 -15.90
N ILE A 195 4.45 -8.04 -15.50
CA ILE A 195 3.93 -9.26 -16.11
C ILE A 195 2.40 -9.31 -16.02
N ASN A 196 1.84 -8.99 -14.86
CA ASN A 196 0.39 -8.97 -14.68
C ASN A 196 -0.30 -7.98 -15.63
N GLN A 197 0.29 -6.78 -15.82
CA GLN A 197 -0.22 -5.79 -16.76
C GLN A 197 -0.16 -6.28 -18.22
N MET A 198 0.91 -6.97 -18.61
CA MET A 198 1.06 -7.56 -19.94
C MET A 198 0.05 -8.70 -20.18
N LEU A 199 -0.22 -9.49 -19.14
CA LEU A 199 -1.20 -10.59 -19.19
C LEU A 199 -2.64 -10.08 -19.29
N ILE A 200 -3.02 -9.06 -18.52
CA ILE A 200 -4.35 -8.42 -18.60
C ILE A 200 -4.62 -7.90 -20.02
N ARG A 201 -3.59 -7.41 -20.71
CA ARG A 201 -3.68 -6.89 -22.09
C ARG A 201 -3.57 -7.94 -23.16
N ARG A 202 -3.41 -9.21 -22.78
CA ARG A 202 -3.21 -10.33 -23.73
C ARG A 202 -1.96 -10.20 -24.61
N TRP A 203 -0.95 -9.43 -24.19
CA TRP A 203 0.34 -9.35 -24.89
C TRP A 203 1.14 -10.64 -24.72
N ILE A 204 0.93 -11.34 -23.60
CA ILE A 204 1.54 -12.63 -23.30
C ILE A 204 0.41 -13.63 -23.02
N ARG A 205 0.56 -14.88 -23.52
CA ARG A 205 -0.39 -15.95 -23.24
C ARG A 205 -0.18 -16.53 -21.83
N TRP A 206 -1.28 -16.80 -21.13
CA TRP A 206 -1.26 -17.42 -19.82
C TRP A 206 -0.77 -18.87 -19.90
N ASN A 207 0.38 -19.16 -19.26
CA ASN A 207 0.81 -20.50 -18.90
C ASN A 207 0.56 -20.73 -17.40
N ARG A 208 0.28 -21.98 -17.00
CA ARG A 208 0.02 -22.35 -15.59
C ARG A 208 1.21 -22.02 -14.67
N GLY A 209 2.45 -22.29 -15.13
CA GLY A 209 3.67 -21.94 -14.38
C GLY A 209 3.83 -20.44 -14.16
N MET A 210 3.60 -19.62 -15.18
CA MET A 210 3.70 -18.16 -15.12
C MET A 210 2.67 -17.56 -14.17
N ARG A 211 1.44 -18.10 -14.12
CA ARG A 211 0.42 -17.69 -13.14
C ARG A 211 0.84 -17.98 -11.71
N ASN A 212 1.36 -19.17 -11.45
CA ASN A 212 1.79 -19.57 -10.10
C ASN A 212 2.98 -18.74 -9.64
N MET A 213 3.95 -18.51 -10.51
CA MET A 213 5.09 -17.65 -10.25
C MET A 213 4.65 -16.21 -9.94
N ASN A 214 3.82 -15.62 -10.78
CA ASN A 214 3.32 -14.26 -10.57
C ASN A 214 2.53 -14.14 -9.26
N ARG A 215 1.68 -15.13 -8.95
CA ARG A 215 0.95 -15.18 -7.66
C ARG A 215 1.89 -15.27 -6.47
N PHE A 216 2.94 -16.10 -6.56
CA PHE A 216 3.93 -16.23 -5.49
C PHE A 216 4.61 -14.89 -5.20
N PHE A 217 5.18 -14.23 -6.21
CA PHE A 217 5.88 -12.96 -6.03
C PHE A 217 4.94 -11.83 -5.57
N SER A 218 3.72 -11.77 -6.11
CA SER A 218 2.73 -10.76 -5.69
C SER A 218 2.27 -10.93 -4.25
N ASN A 219 2.13 -12.17 -3.77
CA ASN A 219 1.68 -12.43 -2.41
C ASN A 219 2.81 -12.30 -1.37
N HIS A 220 4.08 -12.44 -1.80
CA HIS A 220 5.24 -12.45 -0.90
C HIS A 220 6.12 -11.21 -1.03
N GLY A 221 5.59 -10.09 -1.55
CA GLY A 221 6.35 -8.84 -1.72
C GLY A 221 7.03 -8.34 -0.43
N ASN A 222 6.38 -8.47 0.72
CA ASN A 222 6.97 -8.12 2.01
C ASN A 222 8.17 -9.00 2.39
N LEU A 223 8.22 -10.25 1.93
CA LEU A 223 9.32 -11.17 2.22
C LEU A 223 10.63 -10.66 1.60
N PHE A 224 10.58 -10.14 0.37
CA PHE A 224 11.75 -9.56 -0.29
C PHE A 224 12.24 -8.30 0.44
N LEU A 225 11.33 -7.47 0.93
CA LEU A 225 11.68 -6.31 1.75
C LEU A 225 12.34 -6.74 3.07
N PHE A 226 11.82 -7.77 3.74
CA PHE A 226 12.41 -8.30 4.98
C PHE A 226 13.80 -8.92 4.73
N ALA A 227 14.01 -9.57 3.58
CA ALA A 227 15.34 -10.07 3.20
C ALA A 227 16.35 -8.92 3.07
N VAL A 228 15.95 -7.81 2.44
CA VAL A 228 16.80 -6.61 2.34
C VAL A 228 17.10 -6.03 3.73
N LEU A 229 16.09 -5.89 4.58
CA LEU A 229 16.26 -5.37 5.95
C LEU A 229 17.16 -6.30 6.79
N ALA A 230 17.04 -7.63 6.64
CA ALA A 230 17.90 -8.59 7.33
C ALA A 230 19.37 -8.47 6.93
N VAL A 231 19.65 -8.34 5.63
CA VAL A 231 21.04 -8.11 5.14
C VAL A 231 21.58 -6.78 5.65
N LEU A 232 20.77 -5.72 5.62
CA LEU A 232 21.16 -4.41 6.17
C LEU A 232 21.41 -4.48 7.68
N LEU A 233 20.66 -5.30 8.42
CA LEU A 233 20.86 -5.53 9.86
C LEU A 233 22.22 -6.21 10.13
N VAL A 234 22.58 -7.25 9.36
CA VAL A 234 23.88 -7.90 9.48
C VAL A 234 25.01 -6.91 9.20
N ILE A 235 24.87 -6.10 8.16
CA ILE A 235 25.85 -5.05 7.83
C ILE A 235 25.96 -4.01 8.95
N ALA A 236 24.83 -3.56 9.49
CA ALA A 236 24.78 -2.60 10.59
C ALA A 236 25.48 -3.17 11.85
N ALA A 237 25.24 -4.45 12.17
CA ALA A 237 25.89 -5.14 13.28
C ALA A 237 27.42 -5.22 13.07
N ALA A 238 27.86 -5.55 11.87
CA ALA A 238 29.30 -5.59 11.52
C ALA A 238 29.96 -4.20 11.63
N LEU A 239 29.26 -3.13 11.18
CA LEU A 239 29.74 -1.75 11.33
C LEU A 239 29.79 -1.32 12.81
N PHE A 240 28.80 -1.74 13.60
CA PHE A 240 28.78 -1.48 15.05
C PHE A 240 29.98 -2.12 15.72
N TYR A 241 30.20 -3.41 15.48
CA TYR A 241 31.37 -4.15 16.01
C TYR A 241 32.70 -3.48 15.62
N LYS A 242 32.90 -3.21 14.32
CA LYS A 242 34.11 -2.52 13.84
C LYS A 242 34.33 -1.12 14.45
N SER A 243 33.25 -0.43 14.86
CA SER A 243 33.36 0.89 15.45
C SER A 243 33.98 0.91 16.86
N PHE A 244 33.99 -0.24 17.54
CA PHE A 244 34.71 -0.42 18.83
C PHE A 244 36.17 -0.86 18.65
N HIS A 245 36.45 -1.64 17.59
CA HIS A 245 37.76 -2.20 17.30
C HIS A 245 38.48 -1.42 16.19
N ASN A 246 38.33 -0.10 16.21
CA ASN A 246 38.99 0.73 15.21
C ASN A 246 40.42 1.03 15.61
N VAL A 247 41.38 0.55 14.79
CA VAL A 247 42.84 0.67 14.97
C VAL A 247 43.42 1.62 13.91
N GLU A 248 42.68 2.66 13.50
CA GLU A 248 43.20 3.65 12.56
C GLU A 248 44.39 4.38 13.20
N PRO A 249 45.59 4.38 12.55
CA PRO A 249 46.73 5.12 13.06
C PRO A 249 46.44 6.63 13.10
N TYR A 250 46.95 7.30 14.08
CA TYR A 250 46.83 8.75 14.23
C TYR A 250 48.15 9.39 14.57
N SER A 251 48.42 10.59 14.06
CA SER A 251 49.65 11.34 14.24
C SER A 251 49.57 12.33 15.41
N ASN A 252 48.38 12.75 15.81
CA ASN A 252 48.20 13.71 16.88
C ASN A 252 46.90 13.49 17.69
N PRO A 253 46.77 14.02 18.92
CA PRO A 253 45.58 13.85 19.75
C PRO A 253 44.31 14.47 19.17
N ALA A 254 44.41 15.45 18.30
CA ALA A 254 43.28 16.05 17.64
C ALA A 254 42.69 15.11 16.60
N GLU A 255 43.53 14.40 15.86
CA GLU A 255 43.13 13.37 14.89
C GLU A 255 42.47 12.17 15.59
N HIS A 256 43.02 11.72 16.72
CA HIS A 256 42.40 10.69 17.53
C HIS A 256 40.98 11.08 18.01
N ARG A 257 40.78 12.33 18.43
CA ARG A 257 39.45 12.83 18.78
C ARG A 257 38.45 12.81 17.59
N LYS A 258 38.92 13.15 16.38
CA LYS A 258 38.11 13.06 15.15
C LYS A 258 37.70 11.63 14.83
N ILE A 259 38.65 10.67 14.92
CA ILE A 259 38.40 9.25 14.71
C ILE A 259 37.34 8.74 15.71
N ARG A 260 37.52 9.04 17.00
CA ARG A 260 36.51 8.68 18.04
C ARG A 260 35.13 9.31 17.79
N ALA A 261 35.08 10.56 17.37
CA ALA A 261 33.83 11.23 17.03
C ALA A 261 33.13 10.56 15.82
N LYS A 262 33.91 10.18 14.79
CA LYS A 262 33.42 9.41 13.62
C LYS A 262 32.84 8.06 14.05
N CYS A 263 33.53 7.33 14.92
CA CYS A 263 33.06 6.03 15.42
C CYS A 263 31.78 6.19 16.28
N ARG A 264 31.70 7.20 17.14
CA ARG A 264 30.46 7.50 17.90
C ARG A 264 29.29 7.82 16.97
N ASN A 265 29.54 8.60 15.94
CA ASN A 265 28.48 8.94 14.96
C ASN A 265 28.00 7.70 14.19
N LYS A 266 28.91 6.79 13.80
CA LYS A 266 28.55 5.49 13.18
C LYS A 266 27.62 4.69 14.10
N ARG A 267 27.96 4.54 15.39
CA ARG A 267 27.13 3.82 16.37
C ARG A 267 25.76 4.43 16.55
N ARG A 268 25.65 5.77 16.60
CA ARG A 268 24.36 6.47 16.71
C ARG A 268 23.45 6.15 15.50
N TRP A 269 23.99 6.17 14.29
CA TRP A 269 23.23 5.88 13.09
C TRP A 269 22.86 4.39 12.96
N VAL A 270 23.74 3.50 13.40
CA VAL A 270 23.40 2.06 13.47
C VAL A 270 22.26 1.85 14.46
N PHE A 271 22.33 2.45 15.64
CA PHE A 271 21.25 2.35 16.63
C PHE A 271 19.93 2.95 16.10
N ALA A 272 19.99 4.10 15.46
CA ALA A 272 18.81 4.70 14.82
C ALA A 272 18.22 3.77 13.76
N PHE A 273 19.06 3.15 12.92
CA PHE A 273 18.60 2.17 11.92
C PHE A 273 17.95 0.94 12.57
N LEU A 274 18.53 0.40 13.64
CA LEU A 274 17.94 -0.74 14.36
C LEU A 274 16.54 -0.40 14.90
N LEU A 275 16.39 0.76 15.54
CA LEU A 275 15.12 1.21 16.08
C LEU A 275 14.07 1.44 14.97
N ILE A 276 14.43 2.19 13.93
CA ILE A 276 13.52 2.52 12.82
C ILE A 276 13.21 1.28 11.99
N GLY A 277 14.20 0.43 11.74
CA GLY A 277 14.01 -0.85 11.06
C GLY A 277 13.07 -1.77 11.82
N MET A 278 13.22 -1.89 13.15
CA MET A 278 12.32 -2.65 14.01
C MET A 278 10.89 -2.09 13.95
N LEU A 279 10.72 -0.78 14.05
CA LEU A 279 9.40 -0.14 13.91
C LEU A 279 8.78 -0.41 12.55
N SER A 280 9.57 -0.41 11.47
CA SER A 280 9.10 -0.74 10.12
C SER A 280 8.68 -2.21 10.00
N VAL A 281 9.41 -3.14 10.61
CA VAL A 281 9.04 -4.56 10.65
C VAL A 281 7.76 -4.77 11.45
N VAL A 282 7.64 -4.15 12.62
CA VAL A 282 6.41 -4.21 13.44
C VAL A 282 5.22 -3.65 12.66
N ASN A 283 5.40 -2.54 11.94
CA ASN A 283 4.38 -1.96 11.08
C ASN A 283 3.91 -2.96 10.00
N LEU A 284 4.84 -3.57 9.30
CA LEU A 284 4.55 -4.48 8.17
C LEU A 284 4.10 -5.90 8.60
N THR A 285 4.21 -6.23 9.87
CA THR A 285 3.78 -7.52 10.42
C THR A 285 2.58 -7.37 11.35
N ALA A 286 2.81 -6.93 12.59
CA ALA A 286 1.80 -6.86 13.64
C ALA A 286 0.71 -5.82 13.31
N LEU A 287 1.10 -4.58 12.99
CA LEU A 287 0.14 -3.53 12.71
C LEU A 287 -0.63 -3.78 11.40
N GLN A 288 0.00 -4.40 10.40
CA GLN A 288 -0.68 -4.80 9.18
C GLN A 288 -1.74 -5.87 9.44
N LYS A 289 -1.47 -6.86 10.29
CA LYS A 289 -2.46 -7.86 10.70
C LYS A 289 -3.62 -7.22 11.45
N ILE A 290 -3.33 -6.29 12.38
CA ILE A 290 -4.35 -5.56 13.13
C ILE A 290 -5.19 -4.68 12.18
N SER A 291 -4.56 -3.99 11.23
CA SER A 291 -5.26 -3.12 10.26
C SER A 291 -6.12 -3.89 9.27
N LYS A 292 -5.79 -5.16 9.00
CA LYS A 292 -6.55 -6.10 8.16
C LYS A 292 -7.54 -6.95 8.95
N LYS A 293 -7.65 -6.73 10.28
CA LYS A 293 -8.60 -7.49 11.10
C LYS A 293 -9.98 -7.30 10.53
N GLU A 294 -10.54 -8.38 9.99
CA GLU A 294 -11.86 -8.34 9.40
C GLU A 294 -12.89 -7.93 10.45
N VAL A 295 -13.69 -6.93 10.11
CA VAL A 295 -14.85 -6.61 10.91
C VAL A 295 -15.80 -7.79 10.82
N ARG A 296 -16.07 -8.42 11.97
CA ARG A 296 -17.06 -9.49 12.03
C ARG A 296 -18.42 -8.85 11.83
N LEU A 297 -19.20 -9.43 10.91
CA LEU A 297 -20.60 -9.04 10.74
C LEU A 297 -21.38 -9.49 12.00
N SER A 298 -22.42 -8.75 12.36
CA SER A 298 -23.34 -9.18 13.42
C SER A 298 -23.90 -10.57 13.07
N ALA A 299 -24.19 -11.38 14.08
CA ALA A 299 -24.87 -12.66 13.86
C ALA A 299 -26.24 -12.42 13.21
N ALA A 300 -26.69 -13.38 12.41
CA ALA A 300 -28.03 -13.33 11.87
C ALA A 300 -29.06 -13.56 13.00
N GLU A 301 -30.10 -12.74 12.98
CA GLU A 301 -31.20 -12.81 13.91
C GLU A 301 -32.27 -13.79 13.41
N SER A 302 -33.09 -14.30 14.32
CA SER A 302 -34.20 -15.18 13.99
C SER A 302 -35.38 -14.39 13.41
N PHE A 303 -36.10 -14.99 12.51
CA PHE A 303 -37.37 -14.52 11.98
C PHE A 303 -38.41 -15.64 11.96
N THR A 304 -39.67 -15.34 11.72
CA THR A 304 -40.73 -16.34 11.55
C THR A 304 -40.92 -16.63 10.07
N LEU A 305 -40.97 -17.90 9.69
CA LEU A 305 -41.27 -18.34 8.33
C LEU A 305 -42.63 -19.01 8.31
N SER A 306 -43.59 -18.42 7.61
CA SER A 306 -44.95 -18.97 7.43
C SER A 306 -45.16 -19.23 5.94
N GLY A 307 -45.04 -20.50 5.53
CA GLY A 307 -45.06 -20.87 4.11
C GLY A 307 -43.92 -20.18 3.34
N ASP A 308 -44.25 -19.39 2.33
CA ASP A 308 -43.31 -18.64 1.49
C ASP A 308 -43.07 -17.18 1.96
N ILE A 309 -43.45 -16.85 3.20
CA ILE A 309 -43.34 -15.49 3.74
C ILE A 309 -42.45 -15.46 4.96
N VAL A 310 -41.40 -14.62 4.90
CA VAL A 310 -40.55 -14.26 6.03
C VAL A 310 -41.19 -13.07 6.74
N SER A 311 -41.47 -13.21 8.04
CA SER A 311 -42.06 -12.19 8.90
C SER A 311 -41.10 -11.76 9.99
N VAL A 312 -40.92 -10.44 10.14
CA VAL A 312 -40.14 -9.81 11.20
C VAL A 312 -40.97 -8.75 11.91
N PRO A 313 -41.17 -8.83 13.23
CA PRO A 313 -41.92 -7.83 13.98
C PRO A 313 -41.27 -6.45 13.87
N VAL A 314 -42.05 -5.42 13.57
CA VAL A 314 -41.61 -4.02 13.43
C VAL A 314 -40.94 -3.53 14.71
N GLU A 315 -41.49 -3.84 15.87
CA GLU A 315 -40.97 -3.43 17.18
C GLU A 315 -39.51 -3.85 17.37
N ARG A 316 -39.14 -5.02 16.86
CA ARG A 316 -37.79 -5.59 17.02
C ARG A 316 -36.71 -4.84 16.24
N VAL A 317 -37.08 -4.17 15.16
CA VAL A 317 -36.17 -3.47 14.23
C VAL A 317 -36.37 -1.96 14.26
N SER A 318 -37.08 -1.44 15.26
CA SER A 318 -37.40 -0.02 15.41
C SER A 318 -36.45 0.74 16.35
N ASP A 319 -35.27 0.24 16.56
CA ASP A 319 -34.25 0.83 17.45
C ASP A 319 -33.21 1.69 16.72
N GLY A 320 -33.35 1.82 15.38
CA GLY A 320 -32.38 2.55 14.53
C GLY A 320 -31.06 1.84 14.29
N ASN A 321 -30.91 0.59 14.75
CA ASN A 321 -29.74 -0.22 14.50
C ASN A 321 -29.87 -1.08 13.23
N LEU A 322 -28.73 -1.61 12.78
CA LEU A 322 -28.66 -2.50 11.63
C LEU A 322 -28.94 -3.95 12.06
N HIS A 323 -30.09 -4.46 11.73
CA HIS A 323 -30.49 -5.85 11.96
C HIS A 323 -30.15 -6.71 10.75
N ARG A 324 -29.62 -7.90 10.97
CA ARG A 324 -29.25 -8.86 9.93
C ARG A 324 -30.01 -10.15 10.11
N PHE A 325 -30.50 -10.68 8.99
CA PHE A 325 -31.21 -11.94 8.90
C PHE A 325 -30.59 -12.83 7.83
N GLU A 326 -30.75 -14.14 7.94
CA GLU A 326 -30.25 -15.12 6.98
C GLU A 326 -31.32 -16.17 6.69
N TYR A 327 -31.79 -16.18 5.44
CA TYR A 327 -32.65 -17.22 4.93
C TYR A 327 -31.83 -18.32 4.25
N LYS A 328 -31.99 -19.57 4.67
CA LYS A 328 -31.35 -20.73 4.05
C LYS A 328 -32.28 -21.35 3.02
N THR A 329 -31.81 -21.43 1.77
CA THR A 329 -32.54 -22.07 0.67
C THR A 329 -32.43 -23.58 0.79
N GLN A 330 -33.26 -24.32 0.02
CA GLN A 330 -33.21 -25.78 -0.06
C GLN A 330 -31.84 -26.34 -0.48
N ASP A 331 -31.07 -25.58 -1.27
CA ASP A 331 -29.68 -25.94 -1.68
C ASP A 331 -28.63 -25.49 -0.65
N ASP A 332 -28.98 -25.19 0.59
CA ASP A 332 -28.11 -24.75 1.70
C ASP A 332 -27.36 -23.41 1.40
N VAL A 333 -27.87 -22.57 0.49
CA VAL A 333 -27.34 -21.24 0.25
C VAL A 333 -27.95 -20.26 1.24
N GLY A 334 -27.10 -19.63 2.08
CA GLY A 334 -27.54 -18.61 3.06
C GLY A 334 -27.67 -17.23 2.42
N ILE A 335 -28.90 -16.79 2.18
CA ILE A 335 -29.20 -15.46 1.64
C ILE A 335 -29.35 -14.48 2.80
N ARG A 336 -28.44 -13.53 2.92
CA ARG A 336 -28.48 -12.51 3.99
C ARG A 336 -29.18 -11.26 3.50
N PHE A 337 -30.02 -10.70 4.38
CA PHE A 337 -30.64 -9.39 4.18
C PHE A 337 -30.57 -8.56 5.46
N ILE A 338 -30.73 -7.26 5.31
CA ILE A 338 -30.62 -6.27 6.39
C ILE A 338 -31.86 -5.39 6.45
N ILE A 339 -32.20 -5.00 7.67
CA ILE A 339 -33.30 -4.06 7.97
C ILE A 339 -32.70 -2.97 8.87
N ILE A 340 -33.01 -1.72 8.60
CA ILE A 340 -32.68 -0.58 9.44
C ILE A 340 -33.81 0.43 9.44
N GLN A 341 -34.18 0.96 10.60
CA GLN A 341 -35.15 2.04 10.70
C GLN A 341 -34.51 3.35 10.20
N LYS A 342 -35.15 4.03 9.27
CA LYS A 342 -34.76 5.36 8.74
C LYS A 342 -35.35 6.50 9.55
N ASN A 343 -36.59 6.37 9.88
CA ASN A 343 -37.40 7.29 10.73
C ASN A 343 -38.55 6.51 11.35
N ALA A 344 -39.40 7.18 12.12
CA ALA A 344 -40.50 6.53 12.85
C ALA A 344 -41.40 5.60 12.02
N PHE A 345 -41.52 5.85 10.70
CA PHE A 345 -42.43 5.12 9.83
C PHE A 345 -41.80 4.47 8.60
N ALA A 346 -40.47 4.63 8.41
CA ALA A 346 -39.79 4.14 7.23
C ALA A 346 -38.59 3.25 7.55
N PHE A 347 -38.52 2.13 6.84
CA PHE A 347 -37.41 1.16 6.94
C PHE A 347 -36.61 1.13 5.66
N GLY A 348 -35.29 0.89 5.81
CA GLY A 348 -34.41 0.54 4.72
C GLY A 348 -34.19 -0.96 4.74
N ILE A 349 -34.69 -1.66 3.72
CA ILE A 349 -34.61 -3.10 3.59
C ILE A 349 -33.85 -3.42 2.30
N GLY A 350 -32.91 -4.34 2.36
CA GLY A 350 -32.14 -4.77 1.21
C GLY A 350 -31.29 -6.00 1.49
N PHE A 351 -30.77 -6.59 0.46
CA PHE A 351 -29.81 -7.67 0.60
C PHE A 351 -28.53 -7.20 1.31
N ASP A 352 -27.92 -8.05 2.10
CA ASP A 352 -26.58 -7.81 2.69
C ASP A 352 -25.48 -7.94 1.63
N ALA A 353 -25.73 -7.33 0.48
CA ALA A 353 -24.93 -7.36 -0.74
C ALA A 353 -25.14 -6.09 -1.57
N CYS A 354 -24.15 -5.69 -2.35
CA CYS A 354 -24.30 -4.59 -3.33
C CYS A 354 -23.83 -5.01 -4.73
N GLU A 355 -24.15 -4.18 -5.71
CA GLU A 355 -23.80 -4.45 -7.12
C GLU A 355 -22.27 -4.47 -7.36
N ILE A 356 -21.51 -3.68 -6.61
CA ILE A 356 -20.06 -3.49 -6.78
C ILE A 356 -19.24 -4.51 -5.96
N CYS A 357 -19.58 -4.67 -4.67
CA CYS A 357 -18.81 -5.47 -3.73
C CYS A 357 -19.32 -6.90 -3.51
N GLY A 358 -20.48 -7.24 -4.10
CA GLY A 358 -21.10 -8.55 -3.93
C GLY A 358 -21.63 -8.78 -2.51
N ALA A 359 -21.69 -10.04 -2.06
CA ALA A 359 -22.23 -10.47 -0.77
C ALA A 359 -21.27 -10.33 0.41
N THR A 360 -20.45 -9.28 0.44
CA THR A 360 -19.48 -9.05 1.53
C THR A 360 -20.11 -8.53 2.81
N GLY A 361 -21.28 -7.92 2.70
CA GLY A 361 -22.08 -7.46 3.82
C GLY A 361 -21.76 -6.06 4.34
N TYR A 362 -22.60 -5.59 5.27
CA TYR A 362 -22.47 -4.29 5.91
C TYR A 362 -22.33 -4.44 7.40
N TYR A 363 -21.64 -3.49 8.05
CA TYR A 363 -21.56 -3.42 9.50
C TYR A 363 -21.90 -2.04 10.00
N GLN A 364 -22.34 -1.95 11.25
CA GLN A 364 -22.64 -0.69 11.90
C GLN A 364 -21.48 -0.25 12.80
N LYS A 365 -21.15 1.03 12.74
CA LYS A 365 -20.18 1.67 13.64
C LYS A 365 -20.77 3.00 14.14
N GLY A 366 -21.26 2.99 15.37
CA GLY A 366 -22.08 4.10 15.89
C GLY A 366 -23.35 4.25 15.05
N SER A 367 -23.64 5.44 14.56
CA SER A 367 -24.79 5.72 13.70
C SER A 367 -24.54 5.49 12.21
N GLN A 368 -23.40 4.92 11.81
CA GLN A 368 -23.03 4.75 10.42
C GLN A 368 -23.11 3.29 9.99
N VAL A 369 -23.72 3.03 8.85
CA VAL A 369 -23.69 1.73 8.16
C VAL A 369 -22.59 1.75 7.11
N ILE A 370 -21.69 0.77 7.13
CA ILE A 370 -20.46 0.77 6.36
C ILE A 370 -20.36 -0.55 5.57
N CYS A 371 -20.03 -0.46 4.29
CA CYS A 371 -19.75 -1.65 3.48
C CYS A 371 -18.43 -2.31 3.95
N LYS A 372 -18.47 -3.60 4.24
CA LYS A 372 -17.33 -4.36 4.78
C LYS A 372 -16.12 -4.38 3.81
N LEU A 373 -16.34 -4.39 2.50
CA LEU A 373 -15.24 -4.50 1.52
C LEU A 373 -14.57 -3.17 1.20
N CYS A 374 -15.38 -2.13 0.92
CA CYS A 374 -14.86 -0.85 0.42
C CYS A 374 -14.79 0.25 1.47
N ASP A 375 -15.26 0.00 2.71
CA ASP A 375 -15.33 0.94 3.83
C ASP A 375 -16.14 2.24 3.51
N VAL A 376 -17.00 2.20 2.48
CA VAL A 376 -17.89 3.33 2.15
C VAL A 376 -19.02 3.39 3.16
N VAL A 377 -19.23 4.57 3.72
CA VAL A 377 -20.35 4.85 4.62
C VAL A 377 -21.63 5.06 3.80
N MET A 378 -22.65 4.28 4.11
CA MET A 378 -23.96 4.40 3.49
C MET A 378 -24.74 5.55 4.13
N ASN A 379 -25.45 6.32 3.30
CA ASN A 379 -26.49 7.18 3.83
C ASN A 379 -27.70 6.29 4.17
N ILE A 380 -28.10 6.25 5.44
CA ILE A 380 -29.21 5.42 5.93
C ILE A 380 -30.48 5.66 5.11
N ASN A 381 -30.75 6.91 4.72
CA ASN A 381 -31.92 7.25 3.93
C ASN A 381 -31.93 6.63 2.52
N THR A 382 -30.74 6.26 1.98
CA THR A 382 -30.64 5.64 0.66
C THR A 382 -30.61 4.11 0.70
N ILE A 383 -30.55 3.49 1.87
CA ILE A 383 -30.67 2.04 2.02
C ILE A 383 -32.05 1.60 1.50
N GLY A 384 -32.05 0.61 0.60
CA GLY A 384 -33.27 0.17 -0.10
C GLY A 384 -33.52 0.88 -1.44
N PHE A 385 -32.62 1.78 -1.88
CA PHE A 385 -32.61 2.31 -3.24
C PHE A 385 -31.49 1.66 -4.07
N LYS A 386 -31.79 1.44 -5.35
CA LYS A 386 -30.84 0.81 -6.28
C LYS A 386 -29.68 1.75 -6.62
N GLY A 387 -28.47 1.22 -6.62
CA GLY A 387 -27.29 1.88 -7.20
C GLY A 387 -26.04 1.92 -6.31
N GLY A 388 -24.88 1.82 -6.93
CA GLY A 388 -23.57 1.93 -6.30
C GLY A 388 -23.28 0.86 -5.25
N CYS A 389 -22.77 1.31 -4.10
CA CYS A 389 -22.52 0.44 -2.94
C CYS A 389 -23.74 0.31 -2.01
N ASN A 390 -24.90 0.84 -2.38
CA ASN A 390 -26.11 0.63 -1.57
C ASN A 390 -26.51 -0.86 -1.54
N PRO A 391 -27.10 -1.33 -0.44
CA PRO A 391 -27.75 -2.63 -0.41
C PRO A 391 -28.74 -2.78 -1.55
N ILE A 392 -28.70 -3.92 -2.25
CA ILE A 392 -29.65 -4.22 -3.33
C ILE A 392 -31.05 -4.22 -2.72
N PRO A 393 -32.01 -3.47 -3.26
CA PRO A 393 -33.35 -3.37 -2.71
C PRO A 393 -34.04 -4.74 -2.64
N LEU A 394 -34.76 -4.98 -1.55
CA LEU A 394 -35.57 -6.17 -1.34
C LEU A 394 -37.03 -5.70 -1.15
N PRO A 395 -37.99 -6.15 -2.00
CA PRO A 395 -39.40 -5.83 -1.85
C PRO A 395 -39.94 -6.34 -0.52
N TYR A 396 -40.79 -5.55 0.12
CA TYR A 396 -41.45 -5.88 1.37
C TYR A 396 -42.82 -5.17 1.52
N VAL A 397 -43.61 -5.68 2.41
CA VAL A 397 -44.90 -5.07 2.83
C VAL A 397 -44.91 -5.00 4.35
N ILE A 398 -45.51 -3.96 4.90
CA ILE A 398 -45.74 -3.86 6.35
C ILE A 398 -47.24 -4.05 6.58
N GLU A 399 -47.60 -5.13 7.26
CA GLU A 399 -48.99 -5.48 7.63
C GLU A 399 -49.03 -6.02 9.04
N ASP A 400 -50.02 -5.67 9.79
CA ASP A 400 -50.26 -6.14 11.17
C ASP A 400 -49.09 -5.98 12.13
N GLY A 401 -48.28 -4.92 11.94
CA GLY A 401 -47.08 -4.70 12.76
C GLY A 401 -45.90 -5.61 12.43
N GLU A 402 -45.95 -6.30 11.28
CA GLU A 402 -44.87 -7.16 10.78
C GLU A 402 -44.33 -6.68 9.42
N ILE A 403 -43.05 -6.79 9.22
CA ILE A 403 -42.40 -6.65 7.92
C ILE A 403 -42.41 -8.03 7.26
N ARG A 404 -43.13 -8.12 6.13
CA ARG A 404 -43.33 -9.35 5.36
C ARG A 404 -42.54 -9.30 4.07
N ILE A 405 -41.75 -10.35 3.82
CA ILE A 405 -40.87 -10.49 2.63
C ILE A 405 -41.17 -11.85 2.00
N ASN A 406 -41.41 -11.87 0.69
CA ASN A 406 -41.64 -13.11 -0.03
C ASN A 406 -40.34 -13.84 -0.29
N VAL A 407 -40.31 -15.16 -0.05
CA VAL A 407 -39.16 -16.02 -0.30
C VAL A 407 -38.71 -15.98 -1.78
N LYS A 408 -39.66 -15.85 -2.70
CA LYS A 408 -39.35 -15.71 -4.13
C LYS A 408 -38.48 -14.48 -4.41
N ASP A 409 -38.72 -13.36 -3.72
CA ASP A 409 -37.97 -12.14 -3.89
C ASP A 409 -36.54 -12.29 -3.29
N LEU A 410 -36.38 -13.04 -2.20
CA LEU A 410 -35.09 -13.40 -1.63
C LEU A 410 -34.26 -14.26 -2.59
N GLU A 411 -34.88 -15.20 -3.28
CA GLU A 411 -34.18 -16.14 -4.16
C GLU A 411 -33.69 -15.50 -5.48
N VAL A 412 -34.19 -14.32 -5.86
CA VAL A 412 -33.73 -13.59 -7.07
C VAL A 412 -32.25 -13.37 -7.10
N GLU A 413 -31.66 -13.02 -5.95
CA GLU A 413 -30.22 -12.72 -5.83
C GLU A 413 -29.39 -13.90 -5.24
N LYS A 414 -29.96 -15.11 -5.18
CA LYS A 414 -29.30 -16.33 -4.67
C LYS A 414 -27.91 -16.57 -5.24
N ARG A 415 -27.70 -16.26 -6.54
CA ARG A 415 -26.42 -16.45 -7.23
C ARG A 415 -25.27 -15.61 -6.63
N ARG A 416 -25.57 -14.51 -5.93
CA ARG A 416 -24.56 -13.65 -5.31
C ARG A 416 -24.03 -14.22 -4.00
N PHE A 417 -24.76 -15.10 -3.36
CA PHE A 417 -24.43 -15.68 -2.06
C PHE A 417 -23.83 -17.10 -2.15
N ARG A 418 -23.70 -17.60 -3.38
CA ARG A 418 -23.02 -18.87 -3.68
C ARG A 418 -21.51 -18.80 -3.59
#